data_e2355a8132592fb90e0df686be87a1c7
#
_entry.id   e2355a8132592fb90e0df686be87a1c7
#
_cell.length_a   1.000
_cell.length_b   1.000
_cell.length_c   1.000
_cell.angle_alpha   90.00
_cell.angle_beta   90.00
_cell.angle_gamma   90.00
#
_symmetry.space_group_name_H-M   'P 1'
#
loop_
_entity.id
_entity.type
_entity.pdbx_description
1 polymer ?
#
loop_
_entity_poly.entity_id
_entity_poly.type
_entity_poly.pdbx_seq_one_letter_code
_entity_poly.pdbx_strand_id
1 'polypeptide(L)'
;IEVKCEMINDEDLSNNINYRESLYHNHDFFEIIYVYKGYCETIINNTKKVINSNQICLFNLQAIHKLIIPNEQTVIFNILIGKELLTETFLNLFKNTNFVSSFYINSIYNISTSNGNIVISLEDDAQFYLNHLILEFVNKKNFYINIMQSDFISLLLCITRYFEKSTNTFSRKSLGIEAEKVLDYIYKNYNHLNLNDLSNHFGYSPRTMMRYIKKNFDCNFSQLIKECKLNYARDYLLNSNYTVDEIAEKIGFYDRSHFDKVFKNQYNITPKNYRERYKNKQ
;
A
#
# COMPACT_ATOMS: atom_id res chain seq x y z
N ILE A 1 -9.19 9.42 8.89
CA ILE A 1 -8.32 8.55 9.71
C ILE A 1 -9.17 7.92 10.80
N GLU A 2 -9.06 6.63 10.99
CA GLU A 2 -9.68 5.87 12.06
C GLU A 2 -8.59 5.12 12.84
N VAL A 3 -8.73 5.00 14.16
CA VAL A 3 -7.79 4.27 15.01
C VAL A 3 -8.54 3.17 15.75
N LYS A 4 -8.02 1.94 15.70
CA LYS A 4 -8.54 0.80 16.45
C LYS A 4 -7.44 0.29 17.37
N CYS A 5 -7.79 0.04 18.64
CA CYS A 5 -6.90 -0.67 19.57
C CYS A 5 -7.22 -2.17 19.49
N GLU A 6 -6.22 -2.98 19.26
CA GLU A 6 -6.37 -4.43 19.21
C GLU A 6 -5.48 -5.09 20.26
N MET A 7 -6.08 -6.01 21.01
CA MET A 7 -5.44 -6.85 22.02
C MET A 7 -6.26 -8.13 22.18
N ILE A 8 -5.73 -9.09 22.91
CA ILE A 8 -6.53 -10.25 23.36
C ILE A 8 -7.54 -9.74 24.38
N ASN A 9 -8.82 -9.98 24.14
CA ASN A 9 -9.93 -9.49 24.94
C ASN A 9 -10.44 -10.57 25.93
N ASP A 10 -11.38 -10.19 26.81
CA ASP A 10 -11.94 -11.10 27.83
C ASP A 10 -12.66 -12.32 27.21
N GLU A 11 -13.24 -12.19 26.01
CA GLU A 11 -13.87 -13.30 25.30
C GLU A 11 -12.83 -14.32 24.82
N ASP A 12 -11.70 -13.86 24.31
CA ASP A 12 -10.59 -14.72 23.91
C ASP A 12 -10.05 -15.49 25.14
N LEU A 13 -9.89 -14.80 26.27
CA LEU A 13 -9.41 -15.40 27.53
C LEU A 13 -10.42 -16.42 28.09
N SER A 14 -11.73 -16.12 28.04
CA SER A 14 -12.78 -17.02 28.50
C SER A 14 -12.82 -18.34 27.70
N ASN A 15 -12.38 -18.30 26.44
CA ASN A 15 -12.28 -19.45 25.55
C ASN A 15 -10.91 -20.15 25.60
N ASN A 16 -10.02 -19.79 26.55
CA ASN A 16 -8.63 -20.27 26.64
C ASN A 16 -7.79 -20.00 25.38
N ILE A 17 -8.09 -18.92 24.67
CA ILE A 17 -7.32 -18.49 23.51
C ILE A 17 -6.20 -17.55 24.00
N ASN A 18 -4.96 -17.99 23.92
CA ASN A 18 -3.78 -17.21 24.31
C ASN A 18 -3.22 -16.35 23.16
N TYR A 19 -3.90 -16.29 22.02
CA TYR A 19 -3.53 -15.48 20.87
C TYR A 19 -4.76 -15.09 20.09
N ARG A 20 -4.67 -13.95 19.36
CA ARG A 20 -5.68 -13.51 18.41
C ARG A 20 -5.13 -13.55 16.99
N GLU A 21 -5.89 -14.06 16.07
CA GLU A 21 -5.49 -14.23 14.68
C GLU A 21 -6.60 -13.71 13.74
N SER A 22 -6.25 -12.75 12.87
CA SER A 22 -7.17 -12.32 11.84
C SER A 22 -7.25 -13.35 10.70
N LEU A 23 -8.36 -13.35 9.98
CA LEU A 23 -8.40 -14.03 8.69
C LEU A 23 -7.53 -13.27 7.68
N TYR A 24 -7.10 -13.95 6.61
CA TYR A 24 -6.52 -13.26 5.47
C TYR A 24 -7.55 -12.29 4.89
N HIS A 25 -7.19 -11.02 4.83
CA HIS A 25 -8.03 -9.96 4.31
C HIS A 25 -7.22 -8.95 3.51
N ASN A 26 -7.92 -8.11 2.78
CA ASN A 26 -7.40 -6.93 2.12
C ASN A 26 -8.43 -5.81 2.27
N HIS A 27 -7.99 -4.60 2.05
CA HIS A 27 -8.82 -3.40 2.12
C HIS A 27 -8.33 -2.37 1.10
N ASP A 28 -9.14 -1.35 0.85
CA ASP A 28 -8.85 -0.29 -0.11
C ASP A 28 -8.49 1.05 0.56
N PHE A 29 -8.09 0.99 1.81
CA PHE A 29 -7.52 2.07 2.60
C PHE A 29 -6.09 1.73 3.03
N PHE A 30 -5.30 2.73 3.42
CA PHE A 30 -3.98 2.51 4.00
C PHE A 30 -4.12 2.06 5.45
N GLU A 31 -3.31 1.10 5.82
CA GLU A 31 -3.23 0.58 7.17
C GLU A 31 -1.83 0.72 7.72
N ILE A 32 -1.77 1.23 8.94
CA ILE A 32 -0.55 1.27 9.75
C ILE A 32 -0.81 0.48 11.02
N ILE A 33 -0.08 -0.60 11.22
CA ILE A 33 -0.05 -1.30 12.49
C ILE A 33 1.07 -0.70 13.33
N TYR A 34 0.75 -0.21 14.52
CA TYR A 34 1.70 0.26 15.51
C TYR A 34 1.70 -0.67 16.72
N VAL A 35 2.86 -1.24 17.05
CA VAL A 35 3.02 -2.06 18.24
C VAL A 35 3.44 -1.17 19.41
N TYR A 36 2.48 -0.85 20.26
CA TYR A 36 2.71 -0.04 21.47
C TYR A 36 3.43 -0.85 22.56
N LYS A 37 3.04 -2.11 22.76
CA LYS A 37 3.60 -3.01 23.77
C LYS A 37 3.63 -4.45 23.24
N GLY A 38 4.68 -5.20 23.54
CA GLY A 38 4.83 -6.57 23.10
C GLY A 38 5.32 -6.70 21.67
N TYR A 39 4.76 -7.64 20.93
CA TYR A 39 5.05 -7.84 19.51
C TYR A 39 3.85 -8.48 18.81
N CYS A 40 3.75 -8.30 17.52
CA CYS A 40 2.80 -9.04 16.70
C CYS A 40 3.49 -9.61 15.45
N GLU A 41 2.81 -10.49 14.75
CA GLU A 41 3.30 -11.13 13.54
C GLU A 41 2.35 -10.82 12.40
N THR A 42 2.90 -10.58 11.23
CA THR A 42 2.11 -10.45 10.00
C THR A 42 2.59 -11.43 8.95
N ILE A 43 1.65 -11.98 8.18
CA ILE A 43 1.93 -12.89 7.07
C ILE A 43 1.43 -12.25 5.79
N ILE A 44 2.34 -12.00 4.85
CA ILE A 44 2.05 -11.47 3.51
C ILE A 44 2.76 -12.35 2.49
N ASN A 45 2.05 -12.81 1.46
CA ASN A 45 2.62 -13.65 0.41
C ASN A 45 3.41 -14.83 0.97
N ASN A 46 2.88 -15.49 2.02
CA ASN A 46 3.52 -16.58 2.76
C ASN A 46 4.84 -16.20 3.46
N THR A 47 5.16 -14.92 3.55
CA THR A 47 6.31 -14.43 4.30
C THR A 47 5.85 -13.89 5.64
N LYS A 48 6.36 -14.48 6.72
CA LYS A 48 6.10 -14.04 8.08
C LYS A 48 7.10 -12.95 8.47
N LYS A 49 6.59 -11.86 9.06
CA LYS A 49 7.40 -10.79 9.66
C LYS A 49 6.95 -10.56 11.10
N VAL A 50 7.90 -10.28 11.96
CA VAL A 50 7.65 -9.87 13.34
C VAL A 50 7.76 -8.35 13.43
N ILE A 51 6.83 -7.74 14.13
CA ILE A 51 6.78 -6.30 14.40
C ILE A 51 6.88 -6.16 15.92
N ASN A 52 7.95 -5.54 16.37
CA ASN A 52 8.23 -5.38 17.80
C ASN A 52 7.70 -4.07 18.35
N SER A 53 7.71 -3.96 19.67
CA SER A 53 7.37 -2.71 20.36
C SER A 53 8.12 -1.51 19.78
N ASN A 54 7.44 -0.39 19.67
CA ASN A 54 7.91 0.85 19.05
C ASN A 54 8.23 0.74 17.54
N GLN A 55 7.64 -0.24 16.87
CA GLN A 55 7.68 -0.35 15.42
C GLN A 55 6.30 -0.14 14.81
N ILE A 56 6.30 0.36 13.58
CA ILE A 56 5.10 0.38 12.72
C ILE A 56 5.31 -0.55 11.53
N CYS A 57 4.20 -1.07 11.01
CA CYS A 57 4.14 -1.73 9.72
C CYS A 57 3.17 -0.97 8.82
N LEU A 58 3.67 -0.49 7.69
CA LEU A 58 2.87 0.14 6.64
C LEU A 58 2.48 -0.93 5.63
N PHE A 59 1.19 -1.05 5.33
CA PHE A 59 0.69 -1.97 4.31
C PHE A 59 0.33 -1.23 3.04
N ASN A 60 0.67 -1.82 1.90
CA ASN A 60 0.18 -1.36 0.61
C ASN A 60 -1.33 -1.57 0.53
N LEU A 61 -2.01 -0.68 -0.20
CA LEU A 61 -3.41 -0.88 -0.55
C LEU A 61 -3.61 -2.27 -1.14
N GLN A 62 -4.65 -2.97 -0.63
CA GLN A 62 -5.04 -4.31 -1.09
C GLN A 62 -3.98 -5.42 -0.89
N ALA A 63 -2.94 -5.20 -0.10
CA ALA A 63 -2.06 -6.28 0.32
C ALA A 63 -2.86 -7.32 1.10
N ILE A 64 -2.91 -8.57 0.59
CA ILE A 64 -3.56 -9.66 1.33
C ILE A 64 -2.63 -10.04 2.48
N HIS A 65 -3.08 -9.78 3.67
CA HIS A 65 -2.29 -10.03 4.88
C HIS A 65 -3.12 -10.66 5.99
N LYS A 66 -2.42 -11.16 6.99
CA LYS A 66 -2.96 -11.76 8.19
C LYS A 66 -2.15 -11.25 9.37
N LEU A 67 -2.83 -10.91 10.46
CA LEU A 67 -2.23 -10.44 11.70
C LEU A 67 -2.39 -11.49 12.78
N ILE A 68 -1.36 -11.69 13.58
CA ILE A 68 -1.35 -12.58 14.75
C ILE A 68 -0.85 -11.80 15.96
N ILE A 69 -1.66 -11.73 17.00
CA ILE A 69 -1.32 -11.16 18.31
C ILE A 69 -1.02 -12.35 19.22
N PRO A 70 0.25 -12.57 19.59
CA PRO A 70 0.67 -13.86 20.16
C PRO A 70 0.46 -14.02 21.66
N ASN A 71 0.13 -12.95 22.40
CA ASN A 71 -0.07 -13.00 23.84
C ASN A 71 -0.89 -11.82 24.38
N GLU A 72 -1.40 -11.97 25.61
CA GLU A 72 -2.24 -11.00 26.32
C GLU A 72 -1.55 -9.66 26.64
N GLN A 73 -0.23 -9.63 26.66
CA GLN A 73 0.53 -8.41 26.98
C GLN A 73 0.74 -7.52 25.75
N THR A 74 0.39 -8.01 24.56
CA THR A 74 0.54 -7.26 23.31
C THR A 74 -0.59 -6.26 23.14
N VAL A 75 -0.22 -5.00 22.89
CA VAL A 75 -1.13 -3.92 22.56
C VAL A 75 -0.70 -3.31 21.24
N ILE A 76 -1.60 -3.31 20.28
CA ILE A 76 -1.38 -2.68 18.97
C ILE A 76 -2.46 -1.65 18.69
N PHE A 77 -2.09 -0.63 17.92
CA PHE A 77 -3.01 0.31 17.32
C PHE A 77 -3.03 0.10 15.81
N ASN A 78 -4.23 -0.11 15.28
CA ASN A 78 -4.46 -0.22 13.85
C ASN A 78 -5.01 1.12 13.35
N ILE A 79 -4.25 1.84 12.52
CA ILE A 79 -4.57 3.17 12.03
C ILE A 79 -4.95 3.05 10.57
N LEU A 80 -6.22 3.38 10.28
CA LEU A 80 -6.82 3.24 8.97
C LEU A 80 -6.95 4.62 8.33
N ILE A 81 -6.45 4.76 7.10
CA ILE A 81 -6.34 6.04 6.41
C ILE A 81 -7.01 5.93 5.04
N GLY A 82 -8.12 6.64 4.87
CA GLY A 82 -8.83 6.68 3.59
C GLY A 82 -7.98 7.28 2.46
N LYS A 83 -8.20 6.83 1.25
CA LYS A 83 -7.50 7.31 0.03
C LYS A 83 -7.65 8.81 -0.19
N GLU A 84 -8.77 9.36 0.23
CA GLU A 84 -9.12 10.78 0.05
C GLU A 84 -8.15 11.72 0.77
N LEU A 85 -7.50 11.23 1.83
CA LEU A 85 -6.48 12.01 2.54
C LEU A 85 -5.21 12.19 1.71
N LEU A 86 -4.95 11.28 0.77
CA LEU A 86 -3.78 11.30 -0.12
C LEU A 86 -4.06 12.12 -1.38
N THR A 87 -4.57 13.33 -1.20
CA THR A 87 -4.87 14.28 -2.26
C THR A 87 -3.59 14.84 -2.92
N GLU A 88 -3.78 15.60 -4.02
CA GLU A 88 -2.68 16.35 -4.69
C GLU A 88 -1.85 17.18 -3.71
N THR A 89 -2.50 17.79 -2.71
CA THR A 89 -1.81 18.60 -1.69
C THR A 89 -0.84 17.76 -0.87
N PHE A 90 -1.28 16.57 -0.46
CA PHE A 90 -0.45 15.62 0.26
C PHE A 90 0.72 15.13 -0.61
N LEU A 91 0.45 14.72 -1.85
CA LEU A 91 1.46 14.27 -2.80
C LEU A 91 2.49 15.38 -3.12
N ASN A 92 2.05 16.64 -3.16
CA ASN A 92 2.93 17.79 -3.36
C ASN A 92 3.96 17.97 -2.25
N LEU A 93 3.63 17.67 -0.99
CA LEU A 93 4.56 17.74 0.13
C LEU A 93 5.69 16.71 0.01
N PHE A 94 5.44 15.59 -0.67
CA PHE A 94 6.39 14.47 -0.82
C PHE A 94 7.07 14.41 -2.19
N LYS A 95 6.84 15.38 -3.08
CA LYS A 95 7.38 15.41 -4.46
C LYS A 95 8.89 15.19 -4.56
N ASN A 96 9.64 15.63 -3.55
CA ASN A 96 11.11 15.57 -3.55
C ASN A 96 11.65 14.41 -2.71
N THR A 97 10.80 13.55 -2.15
CA THR A 97 11.20 12.44 -1.30
C THR A 97 11.10 11.13 -2.08
N ASN A 98 12.23 10.45 -2.28
CA ASN A 98 12.27 9.25 -3.12
C ASN A 98 11.58 8.04 -2.49
N PHE A 99 11.61 7.89 -1.16
CA PHE A 99 11.11 6.70 -0.49
C PHE A 99 9.60 6.75 -0.23
N VAL A 100 9.12 7.78 0.48
CA VAL A 100 7.71 7.90 0.87
C VAL A 100 6.84 8.11 -0.36
N SER A 101 7.25 8.97 -1.31
CA SER A 101 6.52 9.14 -2.55
C SER A 101 6.46 7.84 -3.35
N SER A 102 7.55 7.09 -3.48
CA SER A 102 7.54 5.79 -4.17
C SER A 102 6.65 4.77 -3.46
N PHE A 103 6.72 4.68 -2.13
CA PHE A 103 5.86 3.77 -1.37
C PHE A 103 4.38 4.12 -1.54
N TYR A 104 4.01 5.40 -1.38
CA TYR A 104 2.63 5.84 -1.52
C TYR A 104 2.13 5.75 -2.96
N ILE A 105 2.91 6.18 -3.94
CA ILE A 105 2.57 6.05 -5.35
C ILE A 105 2.39 4.57 -5.71
N ASN A 106 3.31 3.71 -5.33
CA ASN A 106 3.19 2.28 -5.55
C ASN A 106 1.96 1.69 -4.86
N SER A 107 1.60 2.20 -3.69
CA SER A 107 0.41 1.76 -2.95
C SER A 107 -0.88 2.25 -3.61
N ILE A 108 -0.99 3.54 -3.98
CA ILE A 108 -2.19 4.10 -4.64
C ILE A 108 -2.45 3.41 -5.96
N TYR A 109 -1.40 3.19 -6.76
CA TYR A 109 -1.50 2.54 -8.05
C TYR A 109 -1.35 1.01 -7.98
N ASN A 110 -1.28 0.44 -6.77
CA ASN A 110 -1.13 -1.01 -6.54
C ASN A 110 0.02 -1.65 -7.32
N ILE A 111 1.12 -0.94 -7.45
CA ILE A 111 2.32 -1.47 -8.08
C ILE A 111 2.95 -2.43 -7.07
N SER A 112 2.93 -3.71 -7.37
CA SER A 112 3.50 -4.72 -6.50
C SER A 112 5.02 -4.63 -6.55
N THR A 113 5.58 -3.88 -5.61
CA THR A 113 6.96 -4.08 -5.22
C THR A 113 7.05 -5.37 -4.40
N SER A 114 8.17 -6.06 -4.47
CA SER A 114 8.41 -7.38 -3.85
C SER A 114 8.06 -7.48 -2.34
N ASN A 115 7.80 -6.34 -1.69
CA ASN A 115 7.42 -6.24 -0.29
C ASN A 115 6.09 -5.50 -0.17
N GLY A 116 4.99 -6.23 0.02
CA GLY A 116 3.65 -5.67 0.26
C GLY A 116 3.53 -4.88 1.57
N ASN A 117 4.59 -4.80 2.37
CA ASN A 117 4.66 -4.04 3.61
C ASN A 117 6.08 -3.59 3.95
N ILE A 118 6.17 -2.55 4.78
CA ILE A 118 7.43 -2.03 5.32
C ILE A 118 7.33 -1.93 6.83
N VAL A 119 8.30 -2.51 7.53
CA VAL A 119 8.44 -2.39 8.99
C VAL A 119 9.49 -1.32 9.30
N ILE A 120 9.15 -0.38 10.17
CA ILE A 120 9.96 0.79 10.52
C ILE A 120 10.02 0.91 12.04
N SER A 121 11.23 1.05 12.57
CA SER A 121 11.43 1.47 13.97
C SER A 121 11.25 2.98 14.07
N LEU A 122 10.45 3.44 15.02
CA LEU A 122 10.17 4.86 15.20
C LEU A 122 11.29 5.53 16.01
N GLU A 123 11.75 6.70 15.55
CA GLU A 123 12.51 7.65 16.34
C GLU A 123 11.55 8.49 17.20
N ASP A 124 12.07 9.17 18.22
CA ASP A 124 11.28 9.90 19.23
C ASP A 124 10.31 10.93 18.63
N ASP A 125 10.74 11.66 17.58
CA ASP A 125 9.89 12.64 16.90
C ASP A 125 8.73 11.99 16.15
N ALA A 126 8.97 10.87 15.47
CA ALA A 126 7.92 10.10 14.78
C ALA A 126 6.95 9.48 15.79
N GLN A 127 7.48 8.95 16.90
CA GLN A 127 6.66 8.39 17.97
C GLN A 127 5.78 9.46 18.64
N PHE A 128 6.28 10.69 18.81
CA PHE A 128 5.51 11.80 19.34
C PHE A 128 4.26 12.07 18.49
N TYR A 129 4.40 12.25 17.19
CA TYR A 129 3.27 12.52 16.30
C TYR A 129 2.28 11.36 16.24
N LEU A 130 2.77 10.12 16.25
CA LEU A 130 1.90 8.94 16.26
C LEU A 130 1.08 8.85 17.54
N ASN A 131 1.71 9.04 18.70
CA ASN A 131 1.01 9.02 19.99
C ASN A 131 0.01 10.18 20.10
N HIS A 132 0.36 11.39 19.61
CA HIS A 132 -0.53 12.54 19.61
C HIS A 132 -1.75 12.30 18.72
N LEU A 133 -1.57 11.73 17.54
CA LEU A 133 -2.67 11.33 16.65
C LEU A 133 -3.64 10.36 17.34
N ILE A 134 -3.12 9.36 18.06
CA ILE A 134 -3.94 8.39 18.81
C ILE A 134 -4.71 9.11 19.93
N LEU A 135 -4.06 10.00 20.68
CA LEU A 135 -4.69 10.76 21.75
C LEU A 135 -5.79 11.71 21.24
N GLU A 136 -5.59 12.35 20.11
CA GLU A 136 -6.61 13.20 19.48
C GLU A 136 -7.83 12.38 19.05
N PHE A 137 -7.62 11.18 18.48
CA PHE A 137 -8.72 10.28 18.16
C PHE A 137 -9.51 9.83 19.38
N VAL A 138 -8.84 9.55 20.50
CA VAL A 138 -9.50 9.13 21.76
C VAL A 138 -10.27 10.29 22.38
N ASN A 139 -9.67 11.47 22.46
CA ASN A 139 -10.24 12.64 23.13
C ASN A 139 -11.33 13.35 22.34
N LYS A 140 -11.28 13.30 21.01
CA LYS A 140 -12.26 13.90 20.07
C LYS A 140 -12.61 15.36 20.39
N LYS A 141 -11.61 16.17 20.73
CA LYS A 141 -11.79 17.61 20.95
C LYS A 141 -12.14 18.33 19.63
N ASN A 142 -12.54 19.59 19.72
CA ASN A 142 -12.80 20.38 18.51
C ASN A 142 -11.60 20.33 17.56
N PHE A 143 -11.87 20.13 16.26
CA PHE A 143 -10.85 20.03 15.21
C PHE A 143 -9.91 18.80 15.29
N TYR A 144 -10.24 17.77 16.10
CA TYR A 144 -9.39 16.58 16.24
C TYR A 144 -9.04 15.92 14.91
N ILE A 145 -9.97 15.88 13.94
CA ILE A 145 -9.69 15.32 12.59
C ILE A 145 -8.59 16.11 11.89
N ASN A 146 -8.63 17.44 11.94
CA ASN A 146 -7.62 18.29 11.31
C ASN A 146 -6.25 18.15 11.98
N ILE A 147 -6.24 18.02 13.30
CA ILE A 147 -5.01 17.78 14.07
C ILE A 147 -4.43 16.41 13.71
N MET A 148 -5.25 15.35 13.71
CA MET A 148 -4.81 14.02 13.29
C MET A 148 -4.23 13.99 11.89
N GLN A 149 -4.81 14.75 10.95
CA GLN A 149 -4.27 14.88 9.59
C GLN A 149 -2.89 15.56 9.59
N SER A 150 -2.71 16.61 10.39
CA SER A 150 -1.43 17.30 10.55
C SER A 150 -0.37 16.41 11.19
N ASP A 151 -0.74 15.68 12.23
CA ASP A 151 0.14 14.71 12.89
C ASP A 151 0.57 13.58 11.95
N PHE A 152 -0.37 13.08 11.14
CA PHE A 152 -0.08 12.07 10.14
C PHE A 152 0.92 12.58 9.09
N ILE A 153 0.76 13.80 8.59
CA ILE A 153 1.72 14.43 7.68
C ILE A 153 3.09 14.55 8.35
N SER A 154 3.13 15.03 9.59
CA SER A 154 4.37 15.18 10.36
C SER A 154 5.07 13.84 10.61
N LEU A 155 4.31 12.81 10.98
CA LEU A 155 4.80 11.43 11.12
C LEU A 155 5.48 10.95 9.84
N LEU A 156 4.84 11.14 8.69
CA LEU A 156 5.41 10.72 7.41
C LEU A 156 6.67 11.49 7.03
N LEU A 157 6.74 12.78 7.36
CA LEU A 157 7.94 13.58 7.15
C LEU A 157 9.10 13.12 8.04
N CYS A 158 8.83 12.74 9.30
CA CYS A 158 9.83 12.16 10.20
C CYS A 158 10.34 10.82 9.66
N ILE A 159 9.43 9.93 9.23
CA ILE A 159 9.78 8.66 8.58
C ILE A 159 10.65 8.90 7.34
N THR A 160 10.28 9.86 6.50
CA THR A 160 11.06 10.23 5.31
C THR A 160 12.47 10.67 5.67
N ARG A 161 12.61 11.56 6.66
CA ARG A 161 13.88 12.04 7.16
C ARG A 161 14.79 10.91 7.64
N TYR A 162 14.23 9.92 8.33
CA TYR A 162 14.95 8.72 8.75
C TYR A 162 15.52 7.94 7.56
N PHE A 163 14.70 7.69 6.54
CA PHE A 163 15.15 6.98 5.34
C PHE A 163 16.18 7.76 4.54
N GLU A 164 16.08 9.08 4.44
CA GLU A 164 17.06 9.90 3.77
C GLU A 164 18.43 9.90 4.48
N LYS A 165 18.43 9.87 5.82
CA LYS A 165 19.67 9.74 6.60
C LYS A 165 20.33 8.37 6.44
N SER A 166 19.54 7.30 6.41
CA SER A 166 20.07 5.93 6.30
C SER A 166 20.58 5.59 4.89
N THR A 167 20.14 6.34 3.87
CA THR A 167 20.48 6.10 2.46
C THR A 167 21.43 7.15 1.90
N ASN A 168 22.51 7.47 2.57
CA ASN A 168 23.55 8.45 2.17
C ASN A 168 24.15 8.25 0.75
N THR A 169 23.52 7.45 -0.12
CA THR A 169 24.01 7.07 -1.45
C THR A 169 23.06 7.39 -2.60
N PHE A 170 21.95 8.11 -2.39
CA PHE A 170 21.09 8.46 -3.53
C PHE A 170 21.46 9.83 -4.12
N SER A 171 22.37 9.80 -5.06
CA SER A 171 22.69 10.87 -5.99
C SER A 171 21.42 11.53 -6.55
N ARG A 172 21.18 12.79 -6.15
CA ARG A 172 20.21 13.71 -6.74
C ARG A 172 20.56 13.98 -8.21
N LYS A 173 20.06 13.16 -9.12
CA LYS A 173 19.71 13.57 -10.48
C LYS A 173 18.36 12.94 -10.79
N SER A 174 17.29 13.51 -10.24
CA SER A 174 15.97 13.30 -10.78
C SER A 174 15.98 13.83 -12.22
N LEU A 175 15.70 12.97 -13.18
CA LEU A 175 15.13 13.40 -14.44
C LEU A 175 13.96 14.28 -14.04
N GLY A 176 13.84 15.50 -14.56
CA GLY A 176 12.86 16.52 -14.14
C GLY A 176 11.37 16.17 -14.34
N ILE A 177 11.05 14.87 -14.35
CA ILE A 177 9.70 14.33 -14.44
C ILE A 177 9.26 13.88 -13.04
N GLU A 178 8.05 14.20 -12.67
CA GLU A 178 7.41 13.68 -11.47
C GLU A 178 6.91 12.24 -11.74
N ALA A 179 7.22 11.30 -10.84
CA ALA A 179 6.85 9.88 -10.97
C ALA A 179 5.32 9.70 -11.09
N GLU A 180 4.58 10.54 -10.39
CA GLU A 180 3.13 10.60 -10.44
C GLU A 180 2.60 10.87 -11.86
N LYS A 181 3.16 11.85 -12.57
CA LYS A 181 2.75 12.16 -13.95
C LYS A 181 3.00 11.00 -14.91
N VAL A 182 4.10 10.27 -14.71
CA VAL A 182 4.40 9.09 -15.51
C VAL A 182 3.38 7.99 -15.25
N LEU A 183 3.05 7.73 -13.99
CA LEU A 183 2.03 6.74 -13.63
C LEU A 183 0.63 7.14 -14.08
N ASP A 184 0.23 8.38 -13.84
CA ASP A 184 -1.08 8.89 -14.31
C ASP A 184 -1.23 8.72 -15.83
N TYR A 185 -0.19 9.05 -16.58
CA TYR A 185 -0.19 8.84 -18.03
C TYR A 185 -0.28 7.35 -18.40
N ILE A 186 0.48 6.48 -17.71
CA ILE A 186 0.42 5.04 -17.91
C ILE A 186 -0.97 4.51 -17.59
N TYR A 187 -1.56 4.88 -16.45
CA TYR A 187 -2.89 4.41 -16.04
C TYR A 187 -4.01 4.87 -16.99
N LYS A 188 -3.91 6.08 -17.55
CA LYS A 188 -4.88 6.58 -18.55
C LYS A 188 -4.75 5.88 -19.92
N ASN A 189 -3.59 5.34 -20.25
CA ASN A 189 -3.29 4.85 -21.59
C ASN A 189 -2.86 3.38 -21.68
N TYR A 190 -2.85 2.64 -20.57
CA TYR A 190 -2.22 1.32 -20.41
C TYR A 190 -2.62 0.28 -21.47
N ASN A 191 -3.83 0.37 -22.05
CA ASN A 191 -4.33 -0.62 -23.01
C ASN A 191 -3.53 -0.68 -24.30
N HIS A 192 -3.01 0.46 -24.76
CA HIS A 192 -2.33 0.60 -26.05
C HIS A 192 -0.93 1.19 -25.93
N LEU A 193 -0.52 1.53 -24.69
CA LEU A 193 0.73 2.23 -24.45
C LEU A 193 1.93 1.31 -24.65
N ASN A 194 2.86 1.71 -25.50
CA ASN A 194 4.18 1.11 -25.59
C ASN A 194 5.25 2.05 -25.03
N LEU A 195 6.46 1.52 -24.83
CA LEU A 195 7.55 2.29 -24.23
C LEU A 195 7.99 3.49 -25.08
N ASN A 196 7.90 3.38 -26.41
CA ASN A 196 8.27 4.48 -27.30
C ASN A 196 7.29 5.65 -27.15
N ASP A 197 5.96 5.37 -27.09
CA ASP A 197 4.94 6.37 -26.92
C ASP A 197 5.10 7.09 -25.56
N LEU A 198 5.35 6.34 -24.49
CA LEU A 198 5.64 6.90 -23.17
C LEU A 198 6.88 7.79 -23.21
N SER A 199 7.93 7.31 -23.85
CA SER A 199 9.20 8.05 -23.96
C SER A 199 9.04 9.35 -24.74
N ASN A 200 8.35 9.30 -25.88
CA ASN A 200 8.05 10.44 -26.73
C ASN A 200 7.21 11.49 -25.99
N HIS A 201 6.19 11.04 -25.25
CA HIS A 201 5.31 11.93 -24.49
C HIS A 201 6.08 12.77 -23.46
N PHE A 202 7.07 12.17 -22.80
CA PHE A 202 7.90 12.86 -21.80
C PHE A 202 9.21 13.44 -22.36
N GLY A 203 9.47 13.33 -23.65
CA GLY A 203 10.67 13.86 -24.29
C GLY A 203 11.97 13.14 -23.95
N TYR A 204 11.91 11.83 -23.68
CA TYR A 204 13.07 11.02 -23.31
C TYR A 204 13.31 9.88 -24.32
N SER A 205 14.56 9.40 -24.35
CA SER A 205 14.84 8.15 -25.07
C SER A 205 14.25 6.94 -24.33
N PRO A 206 13.87 5.87 -25.04
CA PRO A 206 13.37 4.64 -24.42
C PRO A 206 14.32 4.06 -23.35
N ARG A 207 15.63 4.15 -23.58
CA ARG A 207 16.64 3.72 -22.62
C ARG A 207 16.62 4.56 -21.34
N THR A 208 16.42 5.86 -21.47
CA THR A 208 16.31 6.78 -20.34
C THR A 208 15.03 6.52 -19.56
N MET A 209 13.90 6.32 -20.26
CA MET A 209 12.61 5.99 -19.65
C MET A 209 12.65 4.64 -18.93
N MET A 210 13.27 3.60 -19.50
CA MET A 210 13.45 2.31 -18.80
C MET A 210 14.23 2.47 -17.49
N ARG A 211 15.34 3.23 -17.50
CA ARG A 211 16.10 3.51 -16.28
C ARG A 211 15.28 4.29 -15.26
N TYR A 212 14.49 5.24 -15.74
CA TYR A 212 13.59 6.02 -14.90
C TYR A 212 12.55 5.12 -14.21
N ILE A 213 11.87 4.27 -14.98
CA ILE A 213 10.87 3.31 -14.46
C ILE A 213 11.53 2.38 -13.45
N LYS A 214 12.67 1.77 -13.79
CA LYS A 214 13.36 0.87 -12.86
C LYS A 214 13.77 1.55 -11.57
N LYS A 215 14.24 2.81 -11.65
CA LYS A 215 14.68 3.56 -10.49
C LYS A 215 13.53 3.98 -9.56
N ASN A 216 12.39 4.40 -10.13
CA ASN A 216 11.28 4.98 -9.35
C ASN A 216 10.24 3.95 -8.93
N PHE A 217 10.08 2.85 -9.69
CA PHE A 217 9.04 1.85 -9.45
C PHE A 217 9.59 0.44 -9.19
N ASP A 218 10.91 0.28 -9.17
CA ASP A 218 11.63 -1.00 -8.98
C ASP A 218 11.18 -2.16 -9.90
N CYS A 219 10.51 -1.86 -11.00
CA CYS A 219 10.01 -2.81 -11.98
C CYS A 219 10.40 -2.37 -13.40
N ASN A 220 10.20 -3.23 -14.41
CA ASN A 220 10.32 -2.83 -15.80
C ASN A 220 8.97 -2.35 -16.36
N PHE A 221 9.00 -1.72 -17.56
CA PHE A 221 7.79 -1.18 -18.20
C PHE A 221 6.68 -2.22 -18.39
N SER A 222 7.03 -3.42 -18.85
CA SER A 222 6.05 -4.50 -19.08
C SER A 222 5.43 -5.01 -17.79
N GLN A 223 6.21 -5.05 -16.69
CA GLN A 223 5.68 -5.35 -15.36
C GLN A 223 4.72 -4.27 -14.91
N LEU A 224 5.06 -2.99 -15.10
CA LEU A 224 4.22 -1.87 -14.71
C LEU A 224 2.87 -1.87 -15.45
N ILE A 225 2.88 -2.10 -16.77
CA ILE A 225 1.64 -2.25 -17.56
C ILE A 225 0.81 -3.45 -17.09
N LYS A 226 1.46 -4.59 -16.81
CA LYS A 226 0.79 -5.79 -16.31
C LYS A 226 0.09 -5.50 -14.96
N GLU A 227 0.75 -4.82 -14.04
CA GLU A 227 0.17 -4.41 -12.75
C GLU A 227 -1.05 -3.49 -12.94
N CYS A 228 -0.94 -2.49 -13.82
CA CYS A 228 -2.07 -1.63 -14.17
C CYS A 228 -3.28 -2.46 -14.65
N LYS A 229 -3.08 -3.37 -15.59
CA LYS A 229 -4.14 -4.24 -16.12
C LYS A 229 -4.78 -5.09 -15.03
N LEU A 230 -3.98 -5.69 -14.15
CA LEU A 230 -4.47 -6.52 -13.07
C LEU A 230 -5.24 -5.71 -11.99
N ASN A 231 -4.85 -4.46 -11.75
CA ASN A 231 -5.57 -3.57 -10.85
C ASN A 231 -6.96 -3.23 -11.39
N TYR A 232 -7.08 -2.87 -12.67
CA TYR A 232 -8.38 -2.68 -13.31
C TYR A 232 -9.20 -3.98 -13.33
N ALA A 233 -8.56 -5.14 -13.56
CA ALA A 233 -9.26 -6.41 -13.48
C ALA A 233 -9.92 -6.63 -12.11
N ARG A 234 -9.20 -6.35 -11.05
CA ARG A 234 -9.74 -6.49 -9.68
C ARG A 234 -10.89 -5.53 -9.42
N ASP A 235 -10.73 -4.27 -9.83
CA ASP A 235 -11.80 -3.28 -9.69
C ASP A 235 -13.06 -3.75 -10.43
N TYR A 236 -12.96 -4.18 -11.68
CA TYR A 236 -14.09 -4.73 -12.42
C TYR A 236 -14.67 -6.00 -11.78
N LEU A 237 -13.84 -6.90 -11.25
CA LEU A 237 -14.31 -8.12 -10.59
C LEU A 237 -15.16 -7.80 -9.36
N LEU A 238 -14.82 -6.77 -8.59
CA LEU A 238 -15.51 -6.39 -7.35
C LEU A 238 -16.69 -5.45 -7.61
N ASN A 239 -16.52 -4.46 -8.50
CA ASN A 239 -17.42 -3.31 -8.63
C ASN A 239 -18.27 -3.34 -9.91
N SER A 240 -18.21 -4.41 -10.71
CA SER A 240 -19.02 -4.53 -11.91
C SER A 240 -19.68 -5.90 -12.04
N ASN A 241 -20.63 -5.99 -13.00
CA ASN A 241 -21.27 -7.24 -13.39
C ASN A 241 -20.68 -7.85 -14.68
N TYR A 242 -19.59 -7.32 -15.18
CA TYR A 242 -18.93 -7.87 -16.38
C TYR A 242 -18.52 -9.31 -16.16
N THR A 243 -18.67 -10.13 -17.19
CA THR A 243 -18.10 -11.49 -17.18
C THR A 243 -16.58 -11.44 -17.14
N VAL A 244 -15.95 -12.56 -16.80
CA VAL A 244 -14.48 -12.62 -16.78
C VAL A 244 -13.89 -12.42 -18.18
N ASP A 245 -14.62 -12.85 -19.22
CA ASP A 245 -14.24 -12.66 -20.62
C ASP A 245 -14.26 -11.18 -21.02
N GLU A 246 -15.36 -10.47 -20.70
CA GLU A 246 -15.49 -9.04 -20.92
C GLU A 246 -14.42 -8.23 -20.17
N ILE A 247 -14.07 -8.66 -18.95
CA ILE A 247 -12.99 -8.01 -18.19
C ILE A 247 -11.65 -8.22 -18.90
N ALA A 248 -11.32 -9.45 -19.31
CA ALA A 248 -10.08 -9.74 -20.03
C ALA A 248 -9.94 -8.86 -21.28
N GLU A 249 -11.00 -8.74 -22.07
CA GLU A 249 -11.05 -7.89 -23.24
C GLU A 249 -10.86 -6.40 -22.89
N LYS A 250 -11.65 -5.88 -21.92
CA LYS A 250 -11.59 -4.47 -21.48
C LYS A 250 -10.21 -4.04 -21.02
N ILE A 251 -9.46 -4.93 -20.35
CA ILE A 251 -8.11 -4.64 -19.86
C ILE A 251 -7.02 -4.98 -20.89
N GLY A 252 -7.41 -5.37 -22.11
CA GLY A 252 -6.49 -5.59 -23.22
C GLY A 252 -5.66 -6.86 -23.10
N PHE A 253 -6.24 -7.96 -22.62
CA PHE A 253 -5.69 -9.29 -22.81
C PHE A 253 -6.22 -9.89 -24.12
N TYR A 254 -5.35 -10.59 -24.83
CA TYR A 254 -5.71 -11.22 -26.10
C TYR A 254 -6.74 -12.33 -25.94
N ASP A 255 -6.61 -13.11 -24.86
CA ASP A 255 -7.52 -14.19 -24.52
C ASP A 255 -7.68 -14.35 -23.01
N ARG A 256 -8.79 -14.97 -22.63
CA ARG A 256 -9.13 -15.26 -21.24
C ARG A 256 -8.15 -16.20 -20.56
N SER A 257 -7.68 -17.23 -21.28
CA SER A 257 -6.80 -18.23 -20.67
C SER A 257 -5.48 -17.64 -20.23
N HIS A 258 -4.95 -16.70 -21.03
CA HIS A 258 -3.77 -15.93 -20.66
C HIS A 258 -4.06 -15.02 -19.45
N PHE A 259 -5.20 -14.32 -19.46
CA PHE A 259 -5.62 -13.50 -18.31
C PHE A 259 -5.75 -14.35 -17.04
N ASP A 260 -6.47 -15.47 -17.07
CA ASP A 260 -6.66 -16.36 -15.92
C ASP A 260 -5.32 -16.83 -15.34
N LYS A 261 -4.37 -17.21 -16.19
CA LYS A 261 -3.02 -17.63 -15.81
C LYS A 261 -2.24 -16.50 -15.13
N VAL A 262 -2.23 -15.32 -15.74
CA VAL A 262 -1.52 -14.14 -15.20
C VAL A 262 -2.12 -13.69 -13.88
N PHE A 263 -3.45 -13.65 -13.80
CA PHE A 263 -4.17 -13.27 -12.56
C PHE A 263 -3.93 -14.29 -11.43
N LYS A 264 -4.03 -15.60 -11.75
CA LYS A 264 -3.77 -16.66 -10.77
C LYS A 264 -2.32 -16.66 -10.28
N ASN A 265 -1.35 -16.37 -11.15
CA ASN A 265 0.05 -16.24 -10.74
C ASN A 265 0.28 -15.07 -9.79
N GLN A 266 -0.49 -13.98 -9.92
CA GLN A 266 -0.36 -12.79 -9.07
C GLN A 266 -1.09 -12.94 -7.73
N TYR A 267 -2.31 -13.50 -7.75
CA TYR A 267 -3.21 -13.52 -6.59
C TYR A 267 -3.43 -14.92 -6.00
N ASN A 268 -2.78 -15.96 -6.54
CA ASN A 268 -2.91 -17.37 -6.15
C ASN A 268 -4.32 -17.99 -6.29
N ILE A 269 -5.27 -17.24 -6.84
CA ILE A 269 -6.63 -17.70 -7.13
C ILE A 269 -7.10 -17.20 -8.50
N THR A 270 -8.08 -17.90 -9.10
CA THR A 270 -8.61 -17.50 -10.41
C THR A 270 -9.49 -16.23 -10.29
N PRO A 271 -9.67 -15.44 -11.36
CA PRO A 271 -10.56 -14.27 -11.34
C PRO A 271 -11.98 -14.61 -10.87
N LYS A 272 -12.53 -15.74 -11.31
CA LYS A 272 -13.87 -16.20 -10.88
C LYS A 272 -13.93 -16.40 -9.36
N ASN A 273 -12.99 -17.18 -8.82
CA ASN A 273 -12.93 -17.45 -7.39
C ASN A 273 -12.61 -16.18 -6.57
N TYR A 274 -11.84 -15.25 -7.15
CA TYR A 274 -11.58 -13.96 -6.54
C TYR A 274 -12.89 -13.17 -6.37
N ARG A 275 -13.71 -13.08 -7.42
CA ARG A 275 -15.04 -12.45 -7.35
C ARG A 275 -15.94 -13.10 -6.30
N GLU A 276 -16.07 -14.41 -6.34
CA GLU A 276 -16.93 -15.16 -5.40
C GLU A 276 -16.52 -14.94 -3.94
N ARG A 277 -15.21 -14.86 -3.69
CA ARG A 277 -14.67 -14.72 -2.34
C ARG A 277 -14.82 -13.31 -1.77
N TYR A 278 -14.71 -12.28 -2.59
CA TYR A 278 -14.55 -10.90 -2.13
C TYR A 278 -15.71 -9.97 -2.48
N LYS A 279 -16.49 -10.21 -3.55
CA LYS A 279 -17.65 -9.39 -3.91
C LYS A 279 -18.82 -9.52 -2.92
N ASN A 280 -18.99 -10.66 -2.27
CA ASN A 280 -20.10 -10.93 -1.33
C ASN A 280 -19.75 -10.54 0.13
N LYS A 281 -18.67 -9.84 0.38
CA LYS A 281 -18.22 -9.41 1.71
C LYS A 281 -18.24 -7.89 1.91
N GLN A 282 -18.74 -7.16 0.91
CA GLN A 282 -19.00 -5.72 1.00
C GLN A 282 -20.52 -5.48 1.32
#